data_3181bcf96ccceae5e9822ffc25b4f1de
#
_entry.id   3181bcf96ccceae5e9822ffc25b4f1de
#
_cell.length_a   1.000
_cell.length_b   1.000
_cell.length_c   1.000
_cell.angle_alpha   90.00
_cell.angle_beta   90.00
_cell.angle_gamma   90.00
#
_symmetry.space_group_name_H-M   'P 1'
#
loop_
_entity.id
_entity.type
_entity.pdbx_description
1 polymer ?
#
loop_
_entity_poly.entity_id
_entity_poly.type
_entity_poly.pdbx_seq_one_letter_code
_entity_poly.pdbx_strand_id
1 'polypeptide(L)'
;MSDLLLEPAYGKDLKCLAGDCPENCCMEWIIDIDDATAAYYRTVPGEFGEELRTWMRMGGKPLTEAEIKTPATAEAAIDPTEAQPGTDTASGAEPGSEAPQAAAGAPAPDGRDVLDESGLFTGTSSTTFALKGKNCPYLQEDGLCRLRLTLGYEHTSETCREHPFNTEEYDGFAERSPSVSCPEVVRLVFETPVNETYPDAPTDSSDSVLNILAQTRNAMLSAEAFDESLSLDVHILDLIRRVSLIQPGLNDAAPDYAFDFSDDIASQLISGFEEFRAVDETPLLLALQDFCLFLRENLSILTDRWKGELEGVQTKVFDCDCGMGGGSLADADDCAAAGTADSSSPASPCSFGHFLDSYAMELSRLYAYYIYRYFLKAVNDCAAPAWAGFAAAGAIIPAFLSWANGTSLKKTAAWYSREIEHDGENAEKILDFFRENLSEDWEDFT
;
A
#
# COMPACT_ATOMS: atom_id res chain seq x y z
N MET A 1 24.43 -1.04 2.73
CA MET A 1 23.37 -0.31 3.46
C MET A 1 23.72 1.16 3.42
N SER A 2 22.84 2.02 2.96
CA SER A 2 23.05 3.45 3.02
C SER A 2 22.98 3.90 4.48
N ASP A 3 23.88 4.82 4.88
CA ASP A 3 23.91 5.35 6.26
C ASP A 3 22.71 6.29 6.56
N LEU A 4 21.94 6.68 5.53
CA LEU A 4 20.79 7.58 5.65
C LEU A 4 19.48 6.79 5.46
N LEU A 5 18.70 6.71 6.53
CA LEU A 5 17.34 6.16 6.52
C LEU A 5 16.33 7.29 6.71
N LEU A 6 15.42 7.43 5.75
CA LEU A 6 14.35 8.40 5.75
C LEU A 6 13.03 7.70 6.15
N GLU A 7 12.30 8.28 7.09
CA GLU A 7 10.99 7.77 7.54
C GLU A 7 9.98 8.92 7.64
N PRO A 8 8.72 8.71 7.23
CA PRO A 8 7.64 9.67 7.50
C PRO A 8 7.50 9.92 9.01
N ALA A 9 7.26 11.16 9.41
CA ALA A 9 7.24 11.56 10.82
C ALA A 9 6.24 10.74 11.65
N TYR A 10 5.09 10.38 11.09
CA TYR A 10 4.06 9.58 11.76
C TYR A 10 4.49 8.13 12.03
N GLY A 11 5.52 7.62 11.36
CA GLY A 11 6.03 6.26 11.61
C GLY A 11 6.43 6.02 13.05
N LYS A 12 6.91 7.06 13.74
CA LYS A 12 7.30 7.00 15.16
C LYS A 12 6.09 6.90 16.11
N ASP A 13 4.93 7.34 15.68
CA ASP A 13 3.69 7.34 16.46
C ASP A 13 2.86 6.07 16.27
N LEU A 14 3.29 5.20 15.35
CA LEU A 14 2.60 3.95 15.05
C LEU A 14 2.64 3.00 16.25
N LYS A 15 1.44 2.63 16.71
CA LYS A 15 1.24 1.64 17.78
C LYS A 15 0.26 0.58 17.32
N CYS A 16 0.72 -0.68 17.30
CA CYS A 16 -0.15 -1.79 16.96
C CYS A 16 -1.34 -1.88 17.91
N LEU A 17 -2.56 -1.95 17.36
CA LEU A 17 -3.80 -2.08 18.12
C LEU A 17 -3.99 -3.50 18.71
N ALA A 18 -3.16 -4.45 18.32
CA ALA A 18 -3.17 -5.84 18.80
C ALA A 18 -4.58 -6.46 18.74
N GLY A 19 -5.11 -6.94 19.88
CA GLY A 19 -6.44 -7.55 19.96
C GLY A 19 -7.61 -6.62 19.60
N ASP A 20 -7.42 -5.31 19.70
CA ASP A 20 -8.45 -4.31 19.37
C ASP A 20 -8.45 -3.93 17.89
N CYS A 21 -7.55 -4.52 17.07
CA CYS A 21 -7.45 -4.18 15.65
C CYS A 21 -8.66 -4.72 14.87
N PRO A 22 -9.43 -3.84 14.18
CA PRO A 22 -10.60 -4.26 13.40
C PRO A 22 -10.23 -5.03 12.12
N GLU A 23 -9.00 -4.86 11.64
CA GLU A 23 -8.46 -5.43 10.40
C GLU A 23 -7.12 -6.11 10.70
N ASN A 24 -7.18 -7.19 11.50
CA ASN A 24 -5.97 -7.86 11.98
C ASN A 24 -5.10 -8.38 10.81
N CYS A 25 -3.79 -8.09 10.85
CA CYS A 25 -2.82 -8.50 9.83
C CYS A 25 -2.60 -10.03 9.74
N CYS A 26 -3.15 -10.81 10.65
CA CYS A 26 -3.15 -12.28 10.60
C CYS A 26 -4.40 -12.86 9.91
N MET A 27 -5.26 -12.02 9.33
CA MET A 27 -6.51 -12.45 8.68
C MET A 27 -6.39 -12.34 7.16
N GLU A 28 -6.79 -13.38 6.45
CA GLU A 28 -6.95 -13.42 4.99
C GLU A 28 -5.65 -13.22 4.18
N TRP A 29 -4.47 -13.35 4.82
CA TRP A 29 -3.17 -13.27 4.17
C TRP A 29 -2.37 -14.55 4.33
N ILE A 30 -1.64 -14.90 3.29
CA ILE A 30 -0.58 -15.89 3.37
C ILE A 30 0.63 -15.20 4.01
N ILE A 31 1.15 -15.78 5.07
CA ILE A 31 2.30 -15.23 5.81
C ILE A 31 3.56 -15.92 5.31
N ASP A 32 4.44 -15.16 4.73
CA ASP A 32 5.78 -15.61 4.36
C ASP A 32 6.67 -15.79 5.59
N ILE A 33 7.48 -16.81 5.54
CA ILE A 33 8.43 -17.15 6.60
C ILE A 33 9.83 -17.12 5.99
N ASP A 34 10.64 -16.17 6.37
CA ASP A 34 12.04 -16.10 5.94
C ASP A 34 12.81 -17.36 6.30
N ASP A 35 13.87 -17.66 5.53
CA ASP A 35 14.61 -18.91 5.64
C ASP A 35 15.23 -19.12 7.03
N ALA A 36 15.71 -18.05 7.68
CA ALA A 36 16.28 -18.11 9.02
C ALA A 36 15.22 -18.48 10.05
N THR A 37 14.07 -17.83 10.00
CA THR A 37 12.92 -18.16 10.87
C THR A 37 12.36 -19.54 10.56
N ALA A 38 12.27 -19.94 9.30
CA ALA A 38 11.84 -21.28 8.91
C ALA A 38 12.79 -22.37 9.45
N ALA A 39 14.10 -22.14 9.39
CA ALA A 39 15.12 -23.03 9.97
C ALA A 39 14.96 -23.12 11.48
N TYR A 40 14.77 -21.99 12.17
CA TYR A 40 14.50 -21.97 13.60
C TYR A 40 13.23 -22.75 13.97
N TYR A 41 12.12 -22.56 13.28
CA TYR A 41 10.85 -23.26 13.55
C TYR A 41 10.97 -24.78 13.43
N ARG A 42 11.85 -25.28 12.52
CA ARG A 42 12.13 -26.72 12.41
C ARG A 42 12.78 -27.29 13.67
N THR A 43 13.52 -26.48 14.43
CA THR A 43 14.26 -26.90 15.64
C THR A 43 13.46 -26.76 16.93
N VAL A 44 12.35 -26.01 16.94
CA VAL A 44 11.53 -25.80 18.14
C VAL A 44 11.05 -27.17 18.69
N PRO A 45 11.33 -27.48 19.96
CA PRO A 45 10.98 -28.77 20.54
C PRO A 45 9.51 -28.82 21.02
N GLY A 46 9.04 -30.03 21.32
CA GLY A 46 7.73 -30.27 21.94
C GLY A 46 6.55 -30.10 21.01
N GLU A 47 5.35 -30.14 21.59
CA GLU A 47 4.07 -30.11 20.85
C GLU A 47 3.92 -28.85 19.99
N PHE A 48 4.36 -27.70 20.51
CA PHE A 48 4.29 -26.45 19.74
C PHE A 48 5.20 -26.47 18.50
N GLY A 49 6.39 -27.06 18.60
CA GLY A 49 7.27 -27.24 17.45
C GLY A 49 6.70 -28.22 16.41
N GLU A 50 6.01 -29.26 16.83
CA GLU A 50 5.30 -30.18 15.93
C GLU A 50 4.15 -29.46 15.23
N GLU A 51 3.41 -28.61 15.95
CA GLU A 51 2.37 -27.77 15.35
C GLU A 51 2.92 -26.78 14.32
N LEU A 52 4.05 -26.11 14.61
CA LEU A 52 4.73 -25.23 13.65
C LEU A 52 5.01 -25.96 12.32
N ARG A 53 5.68 -27.10 12.38
CA ARG A 53 6.01 -27.92 11.21
C ARG A 53 4.76 -28.41 10.46
N THR A 54 3.65 -28.63 11.16
CA THR A 54 2.36 -29.04 10.56
C THR A 54 1.76 -27.92 9.70
N TRP A 55 1.88 -26.67 10.13
CA TRP A 55 1.31 -25.54 9.41
C TRP A 55 2.24 -24.94 8.35
N MET A 56 3.54 -25.19 8.41
CA MET A 56 4.49 -24.73 7.40
C MET A 56 4.26 -25.40 6.05
N ARG A 57 4.44 -24.66 4.97
CA ARG A 57 4.38 -25.08 3.56
C ARG A 57 5.62 -24.62 2.84
N MET A 58 6.17 -25.47 1.98
CA MET A 58 7.26 -25.11 1.08
C MET A 58 6.76 -25.27 -0.37
N GLY A 59 6.82 -24.20 -1.16
CA GLY A 59 6.21 -24.19 -2.50
C GLY A 59 4.73 -24.59 -2.48
N GLY A 60 3.98 -24.16 -1.47
CA GLY A 60 2.54 -24.48 -1.27
C GLY A 60 2.25 -25.89 -0.74
N LYS A 61 3.26 -26.76 -0.53
CA LYS A 61 3.11 -28.15 -0.08
C LYS A 61 3.52 -28.33 1.38
N PRO A 62 2.91 -29.30 2.13
CA PRO A 62 3.41 -29.67 3.46
C PRO A 62 4.89 -30.07 3.41
N LEU A 63 5.63 -29.75 4.48
CA LEU A 63 7.03 -30.17 4.61
C LEU A 63 7.14 -31.69 4.61
N THR A 64 8.14 -32.20 3.88
CA THR A 64 8.53 -33.62 3.91
C THR A 64 9.39 -33.93 5.15
N GLU A 65 9.52 -35.20 5.50
CA GLU A 65 10.42 -35.61 6.59
C GLU A 65 11.88 -35.21 6.37
N ALA A 66 12.32 -35.13 5.11
CA ALA A 66 13.68 -34.71 4.77
C ALA A 66 13.87 -33.22 5.04
N GLU A 67 12.91 -32.38 4.64
CA GLU A 67 12.92 -30.93 4.87
C GLU A 67 12.84 -30.57 6.35
N ILE A 68 12.10 -31.36 7.14
CA ILE A 68 12.04 -31.20 8.60
C ILE A 68 13.40 -31.50 9.24
N LYS A 69 14.15 -32.47 8.70
CA LYS A 69 15.43 -32.91 9.25
C LYS A 69 16.65 -32.17 8.70
N THR A 70 16.50 -31.28 7.74
CA THR A 70 17.59 -30.48 7.20
C THR A 70 18.09 -29.53 8.31
N PRO A 71 19.35 -29.67 8.78
CA PRO A 71 19.88 -28.77 9.79
C PRO A 71 19.97 -27.36 9.22
N ALA A 72 19.63 -26.35 10.05
CA ALA A 72 19.94 -24.97 9.74
C ALA A 72 21.43 -24.86 9.40
N THR A 73 21.80 -24.19 8.31
CA THR A 73 23.19 -23.85 8.04
C THR A 73 23.71 -23.04 9.21
N ALA A 74 24.97 -23.21 9.60
CA ALA A 74 25.57 -22.68 10.83
C ALA A 74 25.47 -21.13 10.97
N GLU A 75 25.06 -20.43 9.93
CA GLU A 75 24.88 -18.97 9.89
C GLU A 75 23.46 -18.53 10.32
N ALA A 76 22.49 -19.45 10.37
CA ALA A 76 21.09 -19.16 10.71
C ALA A 76 20.67 -19.62 12.13
N ALA A 77 21.60 -20.15 12.94
CA ALA A 77 21.29 -20.66 14.27
C ALA A 77 21.11 -19.51 15.29
N ILE A 78 19.85 -19.13 15.53
CA ILE A 78 19.47 -18.37 16.73
C ILE A 78 19.66 -19.33 17.91
N ASP A 79 20.41 -18.91 18.92
CA ASP A 79 20.75 -19.74 20.09
C ASP A 79 19.49 -20.17 20.85
N PRO A 80 19.13 -21.47 20.90
CA PRO A 80 17.92 -21.93 21.59
C PRO A 80 17.98 -21.83 23.11
N THR A 81 19.11 -21.41 23.69
CA THR A 81 19.28 -21.32 25.15
C THR A 81 18.74 -20.05 25.77
N GLU A 82 18.37 -19.02 24.95
CA GLU A 82 17.77 -17.78 25.47
C GLU A 82 16.23 -17.87 25.67
N ALA A 83 15.58 -18.92 25.20
CA ALA A 83 14.15 -19.14 25.41
C ALA A 83 13.85 -19.74 26.80
N GLN A 84 13.98 -18.98 27.86
CA GLN A 84 13.34 -19.31 29.14
C GLN A 84 11.94 -18.72 29.17
N PRO A 85 10.89 -19.51 29.51
CA PRO A 85 9.55 -18.98 29.68
C PRO A 85 9.54 -17.99 30.85
N GLY A 86 9.37 -16.72 30.54
CA GLY A 86 9.15 -15.72 31.56
C GLY A 86 7.87 -16.01 32.30
N THR A 87 8.00 -16.45 33.57
CA THR A 87 6.91 -16.48 34.51
C THR A 87 6.68 -15.07 35.02
N ASP A 88 5.91 -14.27 34.30
CA ASP A 88 5.43 -13.01 34.84
C ASP A 88 3.98 -13.12 35.26
N THR A 89 3.85 -13.17 36.57
CA THR A 89 2.60 -12.96 37.30
C THR A 89 2.11 -11.53 37.04
N ALA A 90 0.88 -11.41 36.55
CA ALA A 90 0.19 -10.15 36.37
C ALA A 90 0.12 -9.37 37.69
N SER A 91 0.75 -8.22 37.75
CA SER A 91 0.39 -7.13 38.67
C SER A 91 0.86 -5.79 38.12
N GLY A 92 -0.13 -4.93 37.83
CA GLY A 92 -0.08 -3.46 37.81
C GLY A 92 1.09 -2.80 37.11
N ALA A 93 0.95 -2.45 35.86
CA ALA A 93 1.90 -1.57 35.18
C ALA A 93 1.29 -0.17 34.98
N GLU A 94 1.97 0.81 35.58
CA GLU A 94 1.79 2.23 35.27
C GLU A 94 2.34 2.58 33.87
N PRO A 95 1.83 3.62 33.17
CA PRO A 95 2.26 3.95 31.82
C PRO A 95 3.57 4.76 31.86
N GLY A 96 4.64 4.15 31.41
CA GLY A 96 5.91 4.82 31.25
C GLY A 96 7.06 3.87 31.03
N SER A 97 7.29 3.43 29.79
CA SER A 97 8.60 2.89 29.43
C SER A 97 8.92 3.21 27.97
N GLU A 98 10.06 3.90 27.85
CA GLU A 98 10.74 4.20 26.60
C GLU A 98 10.89 2.96 25.72
N ALA A 99 10.71 3.14 24.41
CA ALA A 99 11.03 2.14 23.41
C ALA A 99 12.51 1.73 23.55
N PRO A 100 12.84 0.43 23.48
CA PRO A 100 14.24 0.03 23.46
C PRO A 100 14.90 0.56 22.17
N GLN A 101 15.95 1.33 22.34
CA GLN A 101 16.84 1.74 21.27
C GLN A 101 17.39 0.47 20.59
N ALA A 102 17.33 0.45 19.27
CA ALA A 102 17.93 -0.59 18.45
C ALA A 102 19.40 -0.73 18.81
N ALA A 103 19.80 -1.91 19.26
CA ALA A 103 21.20 -2.26 19.44
C ALA A 103 21.86 -2.34 18.06
N ALA A 104 22.79 -1.46 17.80
CA ALA A 104 23.65 -1.52 16.62
C ALA A 104 24.53 -2.76 16.70
N GLY A 105 24.53 -3.58 15.64
CA GLY A 105 25.65 -4.44 15.29
C GLY A 105 25.42 -5.94 15.34
N ALA A 106 24.76 -6.48 14.33
CA ALA A 106 25.16 -7.74 13.73
C ALA A 106 25.15 -7.58 12.20
N PRO A 107 26.14 -8.07 11.44
CA PRO A 107 26.11 -8.01 9.99
C PRO A 107 24.93 -8.88 9.52
N ALA A 108 24.06 -8.29 8.69
CA ALA A 108 23.01 -9.04 8.01
C ALA A 108 23.64 -10.15 7.16
N PRO A 109 23.03 -11.36 7.11
CA PRO A 109 23.40 -12.33 6.12
C PRO A 109 23.15 -11.74 4.72
N ASP A 110 24.07 -12.01 3.80
CA ASP A 110 24.08 -11.57 2.40
C ASP A 110 23.02 -12.36 1.60
N GLY A 111 21.78 -12.26 2.05
CA GLY A 111 20.59 -12.69 1.33
C GLY A 111 20.06 -11.48 0.60
N ARG A 112 20.57 -11.25 -0.62
CA ARG A 112 19.93 -10.33 -1.55
C ARG A 112 18.55 -10.88 -1.82
N ASP A 113 17.52 -10.22 -1.24
CA ASP A 113 16.19 -10.33 -1.75
C ASP A 113 16.27 -9.94 -3.22
N VAL A 114 15.95 -10.89 -4.08
CA VAL A 114 15.97 -10.68 -5.52
C VAL A 114 14.78 -9.77 -5.79
N LEU A 115 15.05 -8.46 -5.85
CA LEU A 115 14.16 -7.56 -6.53
C LEU A 115 14.07 -8.08 -7.96
N ASP A 116 12.88 -8.30 -8.48
CA ASP A 116 12.72 -8.46 -9.91
C ASP A 116 13.16 -7.17 -10.63
N GLU A 117 13.27 -7.23 -11.94
CA GLU A 117 13.71 -6.09 -12.74
C GLU A 117 12.77 -4.87 -12.62
N SER A 118 11.58 -5.00 -12.03
CA SER A 118 10.60 -3.92 -11.78
C SER A 118 10.80 -3.20 -10.45
N GLY A 119 11.61 -3.75 -9.52
CA GLY A 119 11.82 -3.18 -8.19
C GLY A 119 10.60 -3.30 -7.27
N LEU A 120 9.63 -4.13 -7.65
CA LEU A 120 8.51 -4.51 -6.80
C LEU A 120 8.92 -5.68 -5.90
N PHE A 121 8.42 -5.68 -4.67
CA PHE A 121 8.72 -6.70 -3.68
C PHE A 121 8.13 -8.05 -4.12
N THR A 122 8.91 -8.90 -4.75
CA THR A 122 8.58 -10.31 -4.95
C THR A 122 9.09 -11.11 -3.76
N GLY A 123 8.52 -10.89 -2.61
CA GLY A 123 8.77 -11.68 -1.41
C GLY A 123 8.17 -13.08 -1.56
N THR A 124 8.80 -13.91 -2.37
CA THR A 124 8.49 -15.33 -2.43
C THR A 124 9.49 -16.09 -1.58
N SER A 125 9.39 -15.97 -0.26
CA SER A 125 9.91 -17.03 0.59
C SER A 125 9.26 -18.32 0.12
N SER A 126 10.09 -19.33 -0.16
CA SER A 126 9.57 -20.66 -0.52
C SER A 126 8.76 -21.30 0.61
N THR A 127 8.79 -20.72 1.82
CA THR A 127 8.13 -21.20 3.02
C THR A 127 7.05 -20.22 3.49
N THR A 128 5.84 -20.74 3.75
CA THR A 128 4.69 -19.96 4.23
C THR A 128 3.97 -20.71 5.34
N PHE A 129 3.03 -20.04 6.04
CA PHE A 129 2.04 -20.73 6.83
C PHE A 129 0.78 -21.05 6.01
N ALA A 130 0.27 -22.30 6.11
CA ALA A 130 -1.06 -22.60 5.64
C ALA A 130 -2.11 -21.89 6.50
N LEU A 131 -3.16 -21.40 5.87
CA LEU A 131 -4.25 -20.75 6.59
C LEU A 131 -5.15 -21.78 7.32
N LYS A 132 -5.62 -21.43 8.50
CA LYS A 132 -6.69 -22.11 9.21
C LYS A 132 -8.01 -21.41 8.87
N GLY A 133 -8.74 -21.94 7.91
CA GLY A 133 -9.84 -21.20 7.27
C GLY A 133 -9.25 -20.05 6.42
N LYS A 134 -9.52 -18.81 6.80
CA LYS A 134 -8.97 -17.62 6.16
C LYS A 134 -7.87 -16.94 6.99
N ASN A 135 -7.52 -17.46 8.15
CA ASN A 135 -6.64 -16.79 9.12
C ASN A 135 -5.31 -17.54 9.28
N CYS A 136 -4.29 -16.80 9.72
CA CYS A 136 -3.06 -17.40 10.24
C CYS A 136 -3.40 -18.42 11.36
N PRO A 137 -2.78 -19.62 11.39
CA PRO A 137 -3.10 -20.65 12.38
C PRO A 137 -2.82 -20.23 13.83
N TYR A 138 -2.01 -19.18 14.01
CA TYR A 138 -1.61 -18.66 15.32
C TYR A 138 -2.43 -17.45 15.79
N LEU A 139 -3.40 -16.98 14.99
CA LEU A 139 -4.35 -15.97 15.44
C LEU A 139 -5.33 -16.59 16.45
N GLN A 140 -5.39 -16.02 17.64
CA GLN A 140 -6.31 -16.43 18.71
C GLN A 140 -7.65 -15.69 18.62
N GLU A 141 -8.65 -16.14 19.37
CA GLU A 141 -9.98 -15.54 19.43
C GLU A 141 -9.98 -14.11 20.02
N ASP A 142 -8.99 -13.80 20.84
CA ASP A 142 -8.76 -12.47 21.41
C ASP A 142 -7.98 -11.52 20.48
N GLY A 143 -7.71 -11.96 19.23
CA GLY A 143 -6.97 -11.18 18.24
C GLY A 143 -5.45 -11.16 18.45
N LEU A 144 -4.92 -11.88 19.44
CA LEU A 144 -3.48 -11.94 19.70
C LEU A 144 -2.80 -13.07 18.95
N CYS A 145 -1.50 -12.91 18.70
CA CYS A 145 -0.66 -13.93 18.04
C CYS A 145 -0.09 -14.93 19.07
N ARG A 146 -0.56 -16.17 19.03
CA ARG A 146 -0.06 -17.24 19.92
C ARG A 146 1.44 -17.54 19.69
N LEU A 147 1.91 -17.44 18.44
CA LEU A 147 3.31 -17.66 18.13
C LEU A 147 4.18 -16.63 18.86
N ARG A 148 3.83 -15.34 18.75
CA ARG A 148 4.51 -14.24 19.45
C ARG A 148 4.47 -14.39 20.97
N LEU A 149 3.33 -14.84 21.52
CA LEU A 149 3.19 -15.07 22.97
C LEU A 149 4.02 -16.27 23.46
N THR A 150 4.25 -17.28 22.61
CA THR A 150 4.96 -18.50 22.99
C THR A 150 6.47 -18.41 22.78
N LEU A 151 6.91 -17.84 21.66
CA LEU A 151 8.33 -17.81 21.25
C LEU A 151 9.01 -16.45 21.46
N GLY A 152 8.23 -15.39 21.64
CA GLY A 152 8.73 -14.01 21.63
C GLY A 152 8.59 -13.34 20.28
N TYR A 153 8.66 -12.01 20.27
CA TYR A 153 8.54 -11.18 19.07
C TYR A 153 9.70 -11.43 18.09
N GLU A 154 10.89 -11.56 18.60
CA GLU A 154 12.15 -11.76 17.89
C GLU A 154 12.18 -13.07 17.10
N HIS A 155 11.34 -14.04 17.46
CA HIS A 155 11.21 -15.34 16.81
C HIS A 155 9.99 -15.43 15.86
N THR A 156 9.32 -14.33 15.57
CA THR A 156 8.34 -14.29 14.49
C THR A 156 9.04 -14.10 13.15
N SER A 157 8.37 -14.41 12.03
CA SER A 157 8.94 -14.18 10.70
C SER A 157 9.26 -12.69 10.50
N GLU A 158 10.19 -12.38 9.59
CA GLU A 158 10.54 -11.01 9.22
C GLU A 158 9.29 -10.26 8.77
N THR A 159 8.48 -10.85 7.89
CA THR A 159 7.17 -10.31 7.50
C THR A 159 6.32 -9.89 8.69
N CYS A 160 6.25 -10.71 9.76
CA CYS A 160 5.48 -10.38 10.96
C CYS A 160 6.14 -9.31 11.84
N ARG A 161 7.47 -9.18 11.79
CA ARG A 161 8.21 -8.16 12.56
C ARG A 161 8.17 -6.81 11.90
N GLU A 162 8.36 -6.79 10.59
CA GLU A 162 8.44 -5.53 9.82
C GLU A 162 7.07 -4.96 9.48
N HIS A 163 6.02 -5.79 9.33
CA HIS A 163 4.69 -5.28 9.03
C HIS A 163 4.22 -4.21 10.07
N PRO A 164 3.72 -3.06 9.63
CA PRO A 164 3.38 -2.68 8.25
C PRO A 164 4.48 -1.93 7.48
N PHE A 165 5.72 -1.93 7.95
CA PHE A 165 6.79 -1.19 7.29
C PHE A 165 7.36 -1.94 6.09
N ASN A 166 7.71 -1.17 5.06
CA ASN A 166 8.53 -1.57 3.92
C ASN A 166 9.71 -0.63 3.82
N THR A 167 10.86 -1.16 3.39
CA THR A 167 12.08 -0.41 3.16
C THR A 167 12.47 -0.51 1.69
N GLU A 168 12.72 0.63 1.05
CA GLU A 168 13.21 0.75 -0.31
C GLU A 168 14.61 1.35 -0.29
N GLU A 169 15.56 0.73 -1.01
CA GLU A 169 16.94 1.20 -1.09
C GLU A 169 17.19 1.95 -2.40
N TYR A 170 17.81 3.12 -2.29
CA TYR A 170 18.22 3.97 -3.40
C TYR A 170 19.72 4.26 -3.33
N ASP A 171 20.29 4.86 -4.37
CA ASP A 171 21.70 5.28 -4.33
C ASP A 171 21.91 6.36 -3.28
N GLY A 172 22.60 6.00 -2.20
CA GLY A 172 22.97 6.88 -1.10
C GLY A 172 21.98 6.98 0.08
N PHE A 173 20.76 6.44 -0.03
CA PHE A 173 19.77 6.45 1.07
C PHE A 173 18.79 5.30 0.99
N ALA A 174 18.05 5.09 2.07
CA ALA A 174 16.89 4.19 2.07
C ALA A 174 15.66 4.91 2.61
N GLU A 175 14.48 4.51 2.17
CA GLU A 175 13.19 5.00 2.69
C GLU A 175 12.44 3.86 3.36
N ARG A 176 12.00 4.08 4.59
CA ARG A 176 11.19 3.12 5.33
C ARG A 176 9.83 3.75 5.65
N SER A 177 8.76 3.19 5.12
CA SER A 177 7.42 3.73 5.31
C SER A 177 6.41 2.64 5.67
N PRO A 178 5.48 2.92 6.61
CA PRO A 178 4.44 1.95 6.95
C PRO A 178 3.30 2.00 5.94
N SER A 179 2.75 0.81 5.59
CA SER A 179 1.67 0.65 4.62
C SER A 179 0.30 0.99 5.22
N VAL A 180 -0.54 1.67 4.44
CA VAL A 180 -1.94 1.97 4.80
C VAL A 180 -2.84 0.72 4.78
N SER A 181 -2.32 -0.47 4.48
CA SER A 181 -3.01 -1.75 4.76
C SER A 181 -3.29 -1.95 6.26
N CYS A 182 -2.53 -1.26 7.12
CA CYS A 182 -2.77 -1.19 8.55
C CYS A 182 -3.74 -0.05 8.88
N PRO A 183 -4.91 -0.31 9.52
CA PRO A 183 -5.89 0.73 9.85
C PRO A 183 -5.33 1.86 10.71
N GLU A 184 -4.37 1.57 11.57
CA GLU A 184 -3.72 2.60 12.39
C GLU A 184 -2.83 3.52 11.54
N VAL A 185 -2.18 3.00 10.50
CA VAL A 185 -1.44 3.82 9.54
C VAL A 185 -2.40 4.70 8.75
N VAL A 186 -3.55 4.18 8.29
CA VAL A 186 -4.58 5.01 7.63
C VAL A 186 -5.00 6.17 8.53
N ARG A 187 -5.23 5.89 9.83
CA ARG A 187 -5.58 6.95 10.78
C ARG A 187 -4.48 8.01 10.87
N LEU A 188 -3.24 7.58 11.02
CA LEU A 188 -2.09 8.47 11.12
C LEU A 188 -1.90 9.31 9.84
N VAL A 189 -1.98 8.70 8.66
CA VAL A 189 -1.91 9.41 7.38
C VAL A 189 -3.02 10.46 7.27
N PHE A 190 -4.26 10.13 7.65
CA PHE A 190 -5.39 11.06 7.55
C PHE A 190 -5.35 12.20 8.59
N GLU A 191 -4.63 12.01 9.70
CA GLU A 191 -4.57 12.99 10.80
C GLU A 191 -3.30 13.86 10.77
N THR A 192 -2.25 13.46 10.03
CA THR A 192 -0.96 14.16 10.03
C THR A 192 -0.81 15.06 8.80
N PRO A 193 -0.53 16.36 8.97
CA PRO A 193 -0.31 17.28 7.85
C PRO A 193 0.87 16.89 6.97
N VAL A 194 0.73 17.02 5.65
CA VAL A 194 1.75 16.60 4.66
C VAL A 194 3.06 17.36 4.84
N ASN A 195 3.00 18.66 5.08
CA ASN A 195 4.17 19.54 5.22
C ASN A 195 5.07 19.24 6.42
N GLU A 196 4.62 18.41 7.36
CA GLU A 196 5.38 18.01 8.56
C GLU A 196 5.74 16.51 8.51
N THR A 197 5.37 15.83 7.44
CA THR A 197 5.35 14.36 7.40
C THR A 197 6.52 13.77 6.65
N TYR A 198 6.77 14.20 5.41
CA TYR A 198 7.67 13.51 4.51
C TYR A 198 9.02 14.20 4.43
N PRO A 199 10.13 13.48 4.71
CA PRO A 199 11.46 14.04 4.54
C PRO A 199 11.83 14.16 3.06
N ASP A 200 12.62 15.16 2.73
CA ASP A 200 13.19 15.33 1.39
C ASP A 200 14.19 14.22 1.08
N ALA A 201 14.11 13.65 -0.11
CA ALA A 201 15.14 12.76 -0.64
C ALA A 201 16.39 13.57 -1.05
N PRO A 202 17.59 12.99 -0.89
CA PRO A 202 18.82 13.56 -1.45
C PRO A 202 18.72 13.77 -2.96
N THR A 203 19.34 14.83 -3.46
CA THR A 203 19.33 15.21 -4.90
C THR A 203 20.73 15.34 -5.49
N ASP A 204 21.69 14.74 -4.85
CA ASP A 204 23.13 14.75 -5.20
C ASP A 204 23.69 13.33 -5.42
N SER A 205 22.82 12.37 -5.73
CA SER A 205 23.17 11.01 -6.14
C SER A 205 24.03 11.01 -7.42
N SER A 206 24.79 9.96 -7.61
CA SER A 206 25.47 9.68 -8.89
C SER A 206 24.48 9.33 -10.01
N ASP A 207 23.27 8.91 -9.67
CA ASP A 207 22.19 8.60 -10.60
C ASP A 207 21.40 9.87 -10.96
N SER A 208 21.49 10.27 -12.23
CA SER A 208 20.81 11.47 -12.74
C SER A 208 19.29 11.32 -12.81
N VAL A 209 18.76 10.11 -13.08
CA VAL A 209 17.32 9.82 -13.09
C VAL A 209 16.77 10.00 -11.67
N LEU A 210 17.43 9.39 -10.68
CA LEU A 210 17.03 9.54 -9.27
C LEU A 210 17.01 11.01 -8.84
N ASN A 211 18.01 11.81 -9.24
CA ASN A 211 18.05 13.23 -8.89
C ASN A 211 16.87 14.03 -9.48
N ILE A 212 16.47 13.76 -10.73
CA ILE A 212 15.30 14.42 -11.37
C ILE A 212 14.03 14.03 -10.60
N LEU A 213 13.84 12.75 -10.32
CA LEU A 213 12.67 12.24 -9.60
C LEU A 213 12.61 12.78 -8.16
N ALA A 214 13.73 12.77 -7.43
CA ALA A 214 13.82 13.27 -6.06
C ALA A 214 13.50 14.76 -5.98
N GLN A 215 14.09 15.60 -6.87
CA GLN A 215 13.79 17.03 -6.94
C GLN A 215 12.29 17.27 -7.20
N THR A 216 11.70 16.50 -8.13
CA THR A 216 10.29 16.63 -8.47
C THR A 216 9.39 16.25 -7.31
N ARG A 217 9.63 15.11 -6.66
CA ARG A 217 8.85 14.65 -5.50
C ARG A 217 8.97 15.61 -4.33
N ASN A 218 10.19 16.03 -3.98
CA ASN A 218 10.40 17.00 -2.90
C ASN A 218 9.64 18.30 -3.16
N ALA A 219 9.67 18.81 -4.41
CA ALA A 219 8.90 19.99 -4.78
C ALA A 219 7.38 19.78 -4.70
N MET A 220 6.88 18.58 -5.04
CA MET A 220 5.46 18.25 -4.93
C MET A 220 4.97 18.20 -3.48
N LEU A 221 5.78 17.65 -2.57
CA LEU A 221 5.39 17.44 -1.16
C LEU A 221 5.85 18.57 -0.23
N SER A 222 6.49 19.62 -0.77
CA SER A 222 6.98 20.73 0.04
C SER A 222 5.86 21.53 0.68
N ALA A 223 6.11 22.06 1.88
CA ALA A 223 5.17 22.92 2.61
C ALA A 223 4.72 24.18 1.84
N GLU A 224 5.52 24.61 0.85
CA GLU A 224 5.24 25.80 0.04
C GLU A 224 4.32 25.50 -1.15
N ALA A 225 4.36 24.27 -1.67
CA ALA A 225 3.65 23.88 -2.89
C ALA A 225 2.42 23.00 -2.62
N PHE A 226 2.39 22.25 -1.53
CA PHE A 226 1.32 21.30 -1.24
C PHE A 226 0.22 21.95 -0.38
N ASP A 227 -0.96 22.14 -0.97
CA ASP A 227 -2.15 22.67 -0.30
C ASP A 227 -3.18 21.55 -0.06
N GLU A 228 -3.25 21.05 1.17
CA GLU A 228 -4.16 19.98 1.56
C GLU A 228 -5.66 20.32 1.43
N SER A 229 -6.00 21.59 1.23
CA SER A 229 -7.39 22.03 1.04
C SER A 229 -7.86 21.84 -0.40
N LEU A 230 -6.94 21.59 -1.34
CA LEU A 230 -7.27 21.32 -2.73
C LEU A 230 -7.85 19.93 -2.90
N SER A 231 -8.79 19.80 -3.80
CA SER A 231 -9.39 18.52 -4.14
C SER A 231 -8.40 17.61 -4.87
N LEU A 232 -8.57 16.28 -4.73
CA LEU A 232 -7.69 15.26 -5.29
C LEU A 232 -7.46 15.41 -6.80
N ASP A 233 -8.48 15.75 -7.57
CA ASP A 233 -8.36 15.95 -9.02
C ASP A 233 -7.42 17.10 -9.38
N VAL A 234 -7.36 18.16 -8.55
CA VAL A 234 -6.40 19.27 -8.74
C VAL A 234 -4.96 18.78 -8.52
N HIS A 235 -4.74 17.94 -7.51
CA HIS A 235 -3.43 17.32 -7.28
C HIS A 235 -3.03 16.39 -8.43
N ILE A 236 -3.97 15.60 -8.96
CA ILE A 236 -3.71 14.74 -10.12
C ILE A 236 -3.37 15.57 -11.37
N LEU A 237 -4.08 16.67 -11.59
CA LEU A 237 -3.74 17.60 -12.70
C LEU A 237 -2.33 18.18 -12.57
N ASP A 238 -1.91 18.60 -11.36
CA ASP A 238 -0.54 19.09 -11.12
C ASP A 238 0.49 17.97 -11.37
N LEU A 239 0.18 16.74 -10.96
CA LEU A 239 1.02 15.57 -11.20
C LEU A 239 1.23 15.33 -12.70
N ILE A 240 0.15 15.28 -13.49
CA ILE A 240 0.22 15.08 -14.95
C ILE A 240 1.12 16.14 -15.60
N ARG A 241 0.94 17.40 -15.23
CA ARG A 241 1.76 18.51 -15.76
C ARG A 241 3.25 18.35 -15.39
N ARG A 242 3.55 17.93 -14.16
CA ARG A 242 4.94 17.73 -13.71
C ARG A 242 5.61 16.56 -14.41
N VAL A 243 4.94 15.41 -14.53
CA VAL A 243 5.54 14.26 -15.24
C VAL A 243 5.75 14.54 -16.72
N SER A 244 4.85 15.29 -17.37
CA SER A 244 5.05 15.77 -18.75
C SER A 244 6.31 16.63 -18.90
N LEU A 245 6.60 17.48 -17.93
CA LEU A 245 7.76 18.35 -17.95
C LEU A 245 9.09 17.62 -17.72
N ILE A 246 9.09 16.57 -16.87
CA ILE A 246 10.33 15.87 -16.52
C ILE A 246 10.63 14.68 -17.44
N GLN A 247 9.62 14.05 -18.04
CA GLN A 247 9.80 12.83 -18.83
C GLN A 247 10.85 12.96 -19.95
N PRO A 248 10.91 14.05 -20.74
CA PRO A 248 11.99 14.22 -21.70
C PRO A 248 13.39 14.20 -21.08
N GLY A 249 13.55 14.78 -19.88
CA GLY A 249 14.82 14.78 -19.14
C GLY A 249 15.20 13.40 -18.62
N LEU A 250 14.23 12.57 -18.22
CA LEU A 250 14.45 11.17 -17.85
C LEU A 250 14.91 10.35 -19.06
N ASN A 251 14.25 10.53 -20.20
CA ASN A 251 14.60 9.86 -21.46
C ASN A 251 16.02 10.23 -21.93
N ASP A 252 16.41 11.49 -21.79
CA ASP A 252 17.77 11.95 -22.09
C ASP A 252 18.81 11.37 -21.12
N ALA A 253 18.45 11.21 -19.85
CA ALA A 253 19.34 10.67 -18.82
C ALA A 253 19.56 9.14 -18.96
N ALA A 254 18.55 8.40 -19.41
CA ALA A 254 18.59 6.96 -19.60
C ALA A 254 17.87 6.53 -20.89
N PRO A 255 18.49 6.77 -22.08
CA PRO A 255 17.83 6.55 -23.36
C PRO A 255 17.46 5.09 -23.65
N ASP A 256 18.11 4.13 -23.02
CA ASP A 256 17.80 2.69 -23.15
C ASP A 256 16.48 2.31 -22.44
N TYR A 257 15.98 3.17 -21.59
CA TYR A 257 14.72 3.03 -20.82
C TYR A 257 13.74 4.16 -21.14
N ALA A 258 13.87 4.82 -22.31
CA ALA A 258 13.00 5.92 -22.68
C ALA A 258 11.53 5.47 -22.70
N PHE A 259 10.67 6.27 -22.05
CA PHE A 259 9.23 6.06 -22.01
C PHE A 259 8.55 7.13 -22.88
N ASP A 260 7.74 6.69 -23.84
CA ASP A 260 7.10 7.57 -24.82
C ASP A 260 5.77 8.13 -24.30
N PHE A 261 5.87 9.21 -23.53
CA PHE A 261 4.73 9.97 -23.02
C PHE A 261 4.60 11.28 -23.77
N SER A 262 3.67 11.33 -24.71
CA SER A 262 3.52 12.50 -25.59
C SER A 262 2.74 13.64 -24.95
N ASP A 263 2.97 14.85 -25.52
CA ASP A 263 2.19 16.04 -25.17
C ASP A 263 0.70 15.87 -25.51
N ASP A 264 0.34 15.03 -26.48
CA ASP A 264 -1.05 14.75 -26.85
C ASP A 264 -1.75 13.91 -25.75
N ILE A 265 -1.12 12.87 -25.25
CA ILE A 265 -1.64 12.06 -24.12
C ILE A 265 -1.81 12.95 -22.88
N ALA A 266 -0.78 13.73 -22.54
CA ALA A 266 -0.85 14.65 -21.41
C ALA A 266 -2.01 15.65 -21.54
N SER A 267 -2.19 16.22 -22.75
CA SER A 267 -3.25 17.19 -23.05
C SER A 267 -4.64 16.56 -22.95
N GLN A 268 -4.83 15.32 -23.40
CA GLN A 268 -6.09 14.58 -23.29
C GLN A 268 -6.44 14.33 -21.82
N LEU A 269 -5.49 13.86 -21.01
CA LEU A 269 -5.70 13.63 -19.58
C LEU A 269 -6.06 14.93 -18.85
N ILE A 270 -5.33 16.02 -19.12
CA ILE A 270 -5.61 17.34 -18.54
C ILE A 270 -7.02 17.80 -18.91
N SER A 271 -7.38 17.71 -20.19
CA SER A 271 -8.71 18.12 -20.67
C SER A 271 -9.82 17.29 -20.02
N GLY A 272 -9.62 15.98 -19.84
CA GLY A 272 -10.59 15.09 -19.18
C GLY A 272 -10.87 15.49 -17.74
N PHE A 273 -9.84 15.82 -16.96
CA PHE A 273 -10.02 16.29 -15.57
C PHE A 273 -10.61 17.71 -15.50
N GLU A 274 -10.26 18.61 -16.41
CA GLU A 274 -10.87 19.96 -16.49
C GLU A 274 -12.34 19.88 -16.88
N GLU A 275 -12.73 18.99 -17.81
CA GLU A 275 -14.11 18.75 -18.19
C GLU A 275 -14.94 18.15 -17.03
N PHE A 276 -14.36 17.20 -16.29
CA PHE A 276 -14.97 16.60 -15.09
C PHE A 276 -15.46 17.68 -14.11
N ARG A 277 -14.64 18.70 -13.87
CA ARG A 277 -15.01 19.79 -12.94
C ARG A 277 -15.98 20.80 -13.52
N ALA A 278 -15.88 21.11 -14.80
CA ALA A 278 -16.56 22.25 -15.39
C ALA A 278 -17.89 21.86 -16.05
N VAL A 279 -18.06 20.64 -16.54
CA VAL A 279 -19.12 20.27 -17.48
C VAL A 279 -19.85 18.98 -17.12
N ASP A 280 -19.13 17.85 -17.04
CA ASP A 280 -19.72 16.51 -16.92
C ASP A 280 -18.78 15.53 -16.20
N GLU A 281 -19.29 14.89 -15.16
CA GLU A 281 -18.53 13.87 -14.41
C GLU A 281 -18.52 12.51 -15.12
N THR A 282 -19.43 12.28 -16.07
CA THR A 282 -19.69 10.97 -16.66
C THR A 282 -18.44 10.33 -17.31
N PRO A 283 -17.60 11.03 -18.08
CA PRO A 283 -16.43 10.40 -18.69
C PRO A 283 -15.44 9.86 -17.66
N LEU A 284 -15.15 10.61 -16.60
CA LEU A 284 -14.28 10.14 -15.52
C LEU A 284 -14.88 8.97 -14.74
N LEU A 285 -16.19 9.01 -14.45
CA LEU A 285 -16.87 7.93 -13.76
C LEU A 285 -16.83 6.63 -14.57
N LEU A 286 -16.99 6.70 -15.89
CA LEU A 286 -16.85 5.56 -16.80
C LEU A 286 -15.42 5.00 -16.77
N ALA A 287 -14.41 5.86 -16.90
CA ALA A 287 -13.02 5.44 -16.85
C ALA A 287 -12.66 4.78 -15.50
N LEU A 288 -13.13 5.31 -14.38
CA LEU A 288 -12.93 4.71 -13.05
C LEU A 288 -13.66 3.36 -12.92
N GLN A 289 -14.85 3.23 -13.52
CA GLN A 289 -15.57 1.96 -13.55
C GLN A 289 -14.83 0.92 -14.39
N ASP A 290 -14.35 1.30 -15.58
CA ASP A 290 -13.59 0.41 -16.44
C ASP A 290 -12.29 -0.04 -15.75
N PHE A 291 -11.65 0.85 -15.03
CA PHE A 291 -10.50 0.48 -14.21
C PHE A 291 -10.87 -0.49 -13.05
N CYS A 292 -12.00 -0.28 -12.38
CA CYS A 292 -12.50 -1.24 -11.38
C CYS A 292 -12.83 -2.61 -12.01
N LEU A 293 -13.32 -2.64 -13.24
CA LEU A 293 -13.54 -3.86 -14.00
C LEU A 293 -12.21 -4.55 -14.31
N PHE A 294 -11.20 -3.79 -14.76
CA PHE A 294 -9.85 -4.29 -14.96
C PHE A 294 -9.28 -4.93 -13.68
N LEU A 295 -9.38 -4.24 -12.52
CA LEU A 295 -8.94 -4.78 -11.23
C LEU A 295 -9.64 -6.11 -10.90
N ARG A 296 -10.95 -6.19 -11.14
CA ARG A 296 -11.74 -7.41 -10.86
C ARG A 296 -11.35 -8.60 -11.74
N GLU A 297 -11.04 -8.34 -13.02
CA GLU A 297 -10.83 -9.39 -14.03
C GLU A 297 -9.39 -9.86 -14.14
N ASN A 298 -8.43 -8.99 -13.79
CA ASN A 298 -7.01 -9.25 -14.01
C ASN A 298 -6.21 -9.51 -12.73
N LEU A 299 -6.69 -9.04 -11.57
CA LEU A 299 -5.95 -9.20 -10.33
C LEU A 299 -6.34 -10.45 -9.55
N SER A 300 -5.41 -10.94 -8.77
CA SER A 300 -5.67 -11.93 -7.73
C SER A 300 -6.42 -11.28 -6.58
N ILE A 301 -7.68 -11.67 -6.36
CA ILE A 301 -8.50 -11.08 -5.29
C ILE A 301 -8.39 -11.93 -4.02
N LEU A 302 -7.86 -11.36 -2.95
CA LEU A 302 -7.62 -12.05 -1.69
C LEU A 302 -8.88 -12.13 -0.83
N THR A 303 -9.73 -11.09 -0.86
CA THR A 303 -10.85 -10.97 0.08
C THR A 303 -12.21 -10.88 -0.60
N ASP A 304 -13.23 -11.59 -0.07
CA ASP A 304 -14.61 -11.51 -0.58
C ASP A 304 -15.19 -10.09 -0.45
N ARG A 305 -14.75 -9.33 0.54
CA ARG A 305 -15.19 -7.95 0.75
C ARG A 305 -14.69 -7.02 -0.34
N TRP A 306 -13.41 -7.13 -0.75
CA TRP A 306 -12.86 -6.35 -1.87
C TRP A 306 -13.58 -6.70 -3.17
N LYS A 307 -13.79 -7.99 -3.41
CA LYS A 307 -14.60 -8.44 -4.53
C LYS A 307 -15.99 -7.80 -4.52
N GLY A 308 -16.65 -7.77 -3.36
CA GLY A 308 -17.95 -7.14 -3.19
C GLY A 308 -17.93 -5.62 -3.45
N GLU A 309 -16.85 -4.92 -3.07
CA GLU A 309 -16.69 -3.49 -3.39
C GLU A 309 -16.59 -3.25 -4.90
N LEU A 310 -15.78 -4.05 -5.62
CA LEU A 310 -15.64 -3.95 -7.07
C LEU A 310 -16.94 -4.31 -7.82
N GLU A 311 -17.67 -5.34 -7.36
CA GLU A 311 -18.98 -5.73 -7.93
C GLU A 311 -20.06 -4.69 -7.64
N GLY A 312 -20.01 -4.04 -6.48
CA GLY A 312 -20.96 -3.02 -6.05
C GLY A 312 -21.01 -1.79 -6.94
N VAL A 313 -19.87 -1.41 -7.54
CA VAL A 313 -19.78 -0.29 -8.48
C VAL A 313 -20.67 -0.49 -9.70
N GLN A 314 -20.71 -1.70 -10.28
CA GLN A 314 -21.50 -1.97 -11.48
C GLN A 314 -23.01 -1.76 -11.29
N THR A 315 -23.52 -2.07 -10.10
CA THR A 315 -24.96 -1.99 -9.82
C THR A 315 -25.42 -0.59 -9.44
N LYS A 316 -24.54 0.25 -8.90
CA LYS A 316 -24.95 1.54 -8.32
C LYS A 316 -24.71 2.75 -9.23
N VAL A 317 -23.68 2.75 -10.06
CA VAL A 317 -23.38 3.88 -10.96
C VAL A 317 -24.34 3.91 -12.16
N PHE A 318 -24.86 2.77 -12.58
CA PHE A 318 -25.69 2.65 -13.80
C PHE A 318 -27.14 2.17 -13.57
N ASP A 319 -27.45 1.48 -12.47
CA ASP A 319 -28.83 1.10 -12.12
C ASP A 319 -29.61 2.22 -11.40
N CYS A 320 -28.99 3.35 -11.09
CA CYS A 320 -29.73 4.55 -10.79
C CYS A 320 -30.42 5.01 -12.07
N ASP A 321 -31.64 4.54 -12.27
CA ASP A 321 -32.64 5.09 -13.21
C ASP A 321 -33.10 6.47 -12.68
N CYS A 322 -32.12 7.30 -12.27
CA CYS A 322 -32.26 8.73 -12.04
C CYS A 322 -32.35 9.32 -13.42
N GLY A 323 -33.61 9.34 -13.95
CA GLY A 323 -33.92 9.87 -15.26
C GLY A 323 -33.07 11.10 -15.55
N MET A 324 -32.32 11.04 -16.64
CA MET A 324 -31.64 12.15 -17.28
C MET A 324 -32.69 13.21 -17.68
N GLY A 325 -33.26 13.88 -16.69
CA GLY A 325 -34.22 14.95 -16.85
C GLY A 325 -33.77 16.08 -15.94
N GLY A 326 -33.23 17.16 -16.56
CA GLY A 326 -32.75 18.38 -15.93
C GLY A 326 -33.55 18.85 -14.72
N GLY A 327 -33.14 18.47 -13.55
CA GLY A 327 -33.63 18.87 -12.26
C GLY A 327 -32.54 19.66 -11.53
N SER A 328 -32.82 20.94 -11.30
CA SER A 328 -32.09 21.90 -10.47
C SER A 328 -31.43 21.24 -9.26
N LEU A 329 -30.13 21.55 -9.09
CA LEU A 329 -29.32 21.31 -7.89
C LEU A 329 -30.11 21.70 -6.63
N ALA A 330 -30.55 20.72 -5.85
CA ALA A 330 -31.14 20.93 -4.53
C ALA A 330 -30.03 20.91 -3.49
N ASP A 331 -30.00 21.94 -2.74
CA ASP A 331 -29.29 22.32 -1.51
C ASP A 331 -28.20 21.41 -0.94
N ALA A 332 -26.98 21.99 -0.90
CA ALA A 332 -25.70 21.43 -0.44
C ALA A 332 -25.64 21.02 1.05
N ASP A 333 -26.72 21.24 1.84
CA ASP A 333 -26.70 21.03 3.29
C ASP A 333 -26.93 19.56 3.75
N ASP A 334 -27.36 18.67 2.85
CA ASP A 334 -27.73 17.30 3.23
C ASP A 334 -26.58 16.27 3.12
N CYS A 335 -25.46 16.60 2.45
CA CYS A 335 -24.35 15.64 2.27
C CYS A 335 -23.45 15.49 3.51
N ALA A 336 -23.40 16.47 4.38
CA ALA A 336 -22.59 16.43 5.61
C ALA A 336 -23.14 15.49 6.70
N ALA A 337 -24.38 15.01 6.57
CA ALA A 337 -25.04 14.16 7.56
C ALA A 337 -24.85 12.64 7.35
N ALA A 338 -24.23 12.20 6.26
CA ALA A 338 -24.05 10.77 5.96
C ALA A 338 -22.97 10.08 6.81
N GLY A 339 -22.25 10.82 7.66
CA GLY A 339 -21.19 10.30 8.54
C GLY A 339 -21.63 9.70 9.87
N THR A 340 -22.90 9.84 10.26
CA THR A 340 -23.39 9.30 11.54
C THR A 340 -24.85 8.85 11.44
N ALA A 341 -25.11 7.58 11.67
CA ALA A 341 -26.37 6.93 12.03
C ALA A 341 -27.13 6.17 10.93
N ASP A 342 -27.26 4.90 11.18
CA ASP A 342 -28.49 4.09 11.12
C ASP A 342 -29.74 4.90 10.73
N SER A 343 -30.05 4.94 9.43
CA SER A 343 -31.40 5.25 8.97
C SER A 343 -31.61 4.80 7.52
N SER A 344 -32.59 3.98 7.35
CA SER A 344 -33.17 3.42 6.14
C SER A 344 -33.77 4.50 5.23
N SER A 345 -32.93 5.23 4.50
CA SER A 345 -33.36 5.98 3.31
C SER A 345 -32.12 6.26 2.45
N PRO A 346 -32.07 5.90 1.15
CA PRO A 346 -30.98 6.30 0.30
C PRO A 346 -31.08 7.81 0.06
N ALA A 347 -30.23 8.59 0.72
CA ALA A 347 -29.97 9.96 0.29
C ALA A 347 -29.50 9.90 -1.17
N SER A 348 -30.00 10.78 -2.03
CA SER A 348 -29.50 10.93 -3.39
C SER A 348 -27.99 11.10 -3.32
N PRO A 349 -27.18 10.29 -4.05
CA PRO A 349 -25.74 10.43 -3.98
C PRO A 349 -25.38 11.85 -4.45
N CYS A 350 -24.62 12.57 -3.61
CA CYS A 350 -23.97 13.80 -4.06
C CYS A 350 -23.05 13.47 -5.24
N SER A 351 -22.72 14.44 -6.09
CA SER A 351 -21.78 14.22 -7.20
C SER A 351 -20.43 13.72 -6.68
N PHE A 352 -19.68 12.99 -7.51
CA PHE A 352 -18.36 12.51 -7.13
C PHE A 352 -17.40 13.67 -6.86
N GLY A 353 -17.50 14.77 -7.67
CA GLY A 353 -16.73 15.99 -7.43
C GLY A 353 -17.00 16.58 -6.03
N HIS A 354 -18.26 16.62 -5.60
CA HIS A 354 -18.61 17.08 -4.26
C HIS A 354 -18.05 16.14 -3.15
N PHE A 355 -18.02 14.82 -3.40
CA PHE A 355 -17.38 13.88 -2.49
C PHE A 355 -15.88 14.17 -2.38
N LEU A 356 -15.18 14.39 -3.50
CA LEU A 356 -13.76 14.74 -3.50
C LEU A 356 -13.48 16.03 -2.70
N ASP A 357 -14.33 17.04 -2.84
CA ASP A 357 -14.23 18.29 -2.06
C ASP A 357 -14.47 18.07 -0.57
N SER A 358 -15.44 17.22 -0.22
CA SER A 358 -15.80 16.94 1.17
C SER A 358 -14.71 16.19 1.93
N TYR A 359 -13.89 15.42 1.22
CA TYR A 359 -12.77 14.64 1.76
C TYR A 359 -11.41 15.15 1.25
N ALA A 360 -11.33 16.43 0.83
CA ALA A 360 -10.13 16.99 0.21
C ALA A 360 -8.88 16.74 1.06
N MET A 361 -8.95 16.97 2.36
CA MET A 361 -7.81 16.86 3.27
C MET A 361 -7.32 15.40 3.43
N GLU A 362 -8.24 14.46 3.65
CA GLU A 362 -7.92 13.03 3.77
C GLU A 362 -7.38 12.47 2.45
N LEU A 363 -7.98 12.86 1.34
CA LEU A 363 -7.58 12.39 0.01
C LEU A 363 -6.23 12.99 -0.43
N SER A 364 -5.97 14.27 -0.13
CA SER A 364 -4.68 14.90 -0.38
C SER A 364 -3.56 14.21 0.42
N ARG A 365 -3.82 13.86 1.67
CA ARG A 365 -2.86 13.13 2.52
C ARG A 365 -2.63 11.70 2.04
N LEU A 366 -3.70 11.02 1.61
CA LEU A 366 -3.57 9.68 1.02
C LEU A 366 -2.79 9.73 -0.31
N TYR A 367 -3.06 10.72 -1.16
CA TYR A 367 -2.31 10.96 -2.37
C TYR A 367 -0.83 11.21 -2.08
N ALA A 368 -0.50 12.09 -1.13
CA ALA A 368 0.87 12.37 -0.73
C ALA A 368 1.60 11.11 -0.21
N TYR A 369 0.89 10.24 0.52
CA TYR A 369 1.40 8.94 0.93
C TYR A 369 1.84 8.09 -0.28
N TYR A 370 0.98 7.97 -1.30
CA TYR A 370 1.30 7.17 -2.49
C TYR A 370 2.41 7.80 -3.33
N ILE A 371 2.44 9.14 -3.47
CA ILE A 371 3.54 9.86 -4.14
C ILE A 371 4.86 9.62 -3.40
N TYR A 372 4.90 9.76 -2.08
CA TYR A 372 6.11 9.52 -1.30
C TYR A 372 6.63 8.09 -1.51
N ARG A 373 5.75 7.12 -1.47
CA ARG A 373 6.10 5.70 -1.45
C ARG A 373 6.48 5.13 -2.82
N TYR A 374 5.89 5.65 -3.90
CA TYR A 374 5.98 4.99 -5.22
C TYR A 374 6.66 5.83 -6.30
N PHE A 375 6.64 7.14 -6.22
CA PHE A 375 7.10 7.99 -7.32
C PHE A 375 8.59 7.79 -7.66
N LEU A 376 9.46 7.58 -6.68
CA LEU A 376 10.89 7.35 -6.92
C LEU A 376 11.19 5.98 -7.55
N LYS A 377 10.26 5.03 -7.51
CA LYS A 377 10.44 3.72 -8.16
C LYS A 377 10.59 3.83 -9.69
N ALA A 378 10.14 4.92 -10.28
CA ALA A 378 10.43 5.25 -11.68
C ALA A 378 11.93 5.34 -12.02
N VAL A 379 12.82 5.30 -11.04
CA VAL A 379 14.28 5.19 -11.27
C VAL A 379 14.64 3.88 -11.99
N ASN A 380 13.84 2.84 -11.85
CA ASN A 380 14.12 1.52 -12.40
C ASN A 380 13.76 1.38 -13.90
N ASP A 381 12.79 2.16 -14.40
CA ASP A 381 12.22 2.00 -15.74
C ASP A 381 11.99 3.34 -16.49
N CYS A 382 12.31 4.46 -15.85
CA CYS A 382 12.09 5.83 -16.35
C CYS A 382 10.64 6.16 -16.73
N ALA A 383 9.65 5.31 -16.40
CA ALA A 383 8.24 5.50 -16.71
C ALA A 383 7.54 6.35 -15.63
N ALA A 384 7.99 7.59 -15.40
CA ALA A 384 7.39 8.46 -14.38
C ALA A 384 5.88 8.65 -14.53
N PRO A 385 5.28 8.76 -15.75
CA PRO A 385 3.82 8.80 -15.91
C PRO A 385 3.11 7.54 -15.41
N ALA A 386 3.65 6.36 -15.64
CA ALA A 386 3.05 5.11 -15.18
C ALA A 386 3.06 5.01 -13.63
N TRP A 387 4.18 5.33 -12.99
CA TRP A 387 4.27 5.39 -11.53
C TRP A 387 3.40 6.50 -10.92
N ALA A 388 3.25 7.60 -11.62
CA ALA A 388 2.31 8.66 -11.26
C ALA A 388 0.85 8.16 -11.32
N GLY A 389 0.48 7.46 -12.39
CA GLY A 389 -0.82 6.81 -12.54
C GLY A 389 -1.09 5.80 -11.42
N PHE A 390 -0.11 4.95 -11.10
CA PHE A 390 -0.18 4.00 -9.99
C PHE A 390 -0.42 4.70 -8.65
N ALA A 391 0.33 5.76 -8.37
CA ALA A 391 0.17 6.54 -7.14
C ALA A 391 -1.20 7.25 -7.07
N ALA A 392 -1.66 7.85 -8.19
CA ALA A 392 -2.97 8.48 -8.27
C ALA A 392 -4.11 7.47 -8.06
N ALA A 393 -4.01 6.26 -8.65
CA ALA A 393 -4.97 5.18 -8.46
C ALA A 393 -5.12 4.80 -6.99
N GLY A 394 -4.03 4.80 -6.21
CA GLY A 394 -4.04 4.52 -4.78
C GLY A 394 -4.89 5.49 -3.95
N ALA A 395 -5.15 6.69 -4.44
CA ALA A 395 -6.03 7.66 -3.78
C ALA A 395 -7.43 7.71 -4.42
N ILE A 396 -7.52 7.73 -5.75
CA ILE A 396 -8.80 7.96 -6.43
C ILE A 396 -9.71 6.72 -6.42
N ILE A 397 -9.15 5.51 -6.50
CA ILE A 397 -9.96 4.27 -6.47
C ILE A 397 -10.61 4.04 -5.10
N PRO A 398 -9.91 4.15 -3.95
CA PRO A 398 -10.57 4.15 -2.65
C PRO A 398 -11.66 5.21 -2.50
N ALA A 399 -11.44 6.43 -3.04
CA ALA A 399 -12.43 7.50 -3.03
C ALA A 399 -13.68 7.11 -3.85
N PHE A 400 -13.49 6.60 -5.05
CA PHE A 400 -14.56 6.17 -5.94
C PHE A 400 -15.39 5.03 -5.35
N LEU A 401 -14.74 3.99 -4.82
CA LEU A 401 -15.42 2.89 -4.14
C LEU A 401 -16.17 3.35 -2.89
N SER A 402 -15.56 4.24 -2.11
CA SER A 402 -16.21 4.83 -0.93
C SER A 402 -17.47 5.60 -1.30
N TRP A 403 -17.41 6.45 -2.33
CA TRP A 403 -18.54 7.20 -2.86
C TRP A 403 -19.62 6.27 -3.43
N ALA A 404 -19.27 5.36 -4.32
CA ALA A 404 -20.19 4.48 -5.02
C ALA A 404 -20.92 3.51 -4.06
N ASN A 405 -20.22 2.94 -3.09
CA ASN A 405 -20.75 1.92 -2.20
C ASN A 405 -21.20 2.42 -0.83
N GLY A 406 -20.87 3.68 -0.48
CA GLY A 406 -21.12 4.23 0.85
C GLY A 406 -20.24 3.58 1.94
N THR A 407 -19.15 2.93 1.54
CA THR A 407 -18.16 2.35 2.47
C THR A 407 -17.25 3.46 2.98
N SER A 408 -16.81 3.37 4.23
CA SER A 408 -15.89 4.36 4.80
C SER A 408 -14.58 4.46 4.01
N LEU A 409 -14.14 5.68 3.67
CA LEU A 409 -12.89 5.95 2.97
C LEU A 409 -11.68 5.31 3.65
N LYS A 410 -11.63 5.29 5.00
CA LYS A 410 -10.56 4.60 5.76
C LYS A 410 -10.50 3.11 5.47
N LYS A 411 -11.66 2.47 5.30
CA LYS A 411 -11.72 1.03 4.98
C LYS A 411 -11.33 0.76 3.54
N THR A 412 -11.87 1.52 2.58
CA THR A 412 -11.54 1.33 1.17
C THR A 412 -10.06 1.57 0.89
N ALA A 413 -9.44 2.58 1.55
CA ALA A 413 -8.01 2.82 1.47
C ALA A 413 -7.18 1.64 2.03
N ALA A 414 -7.55 1.11 3.21
CA ALA A 414 -6.87 -0.04 3.80
C ALA A 414 -7.04 -1.31 2.94
N TRP A 415 -8.22 -1.55 2.40
CA TRP A 415 -8.49 -2.73 1.58
C TRP A 415 -7.80 -2.65 0.21
N TYR A 416 -7.80 -1.49 -0.45
CA TYR A 416 -7.03 -1.28 -1.68
C TYR A 416 -5.54 -1.59 -1.45
N SER A 417 -4.93 -0.98 -0.45
CA SER A 417 -3.54 -1.22 -0.11
C SER A 417 -3.25 -2.70 0.16
N ARG A 418 -4.15 -3.37 0.88
CA ARG A 418 -4.03 -4.78 1.23
C ARG A 418 -4.02 -5.69 0.02
N GLU A 419 -4.84 -5.41 -0.98
CA GLU A 419 -4.96 -6.20 -2.20
C GLU A 419 -3.85 -5.89 -3.23
N ILE A 420 -3.28 -4.67 -3.17
CA ILE A 420 -2.36 -4.19 -4.20
C ILE A 420 -0.91 -4.10 -3.68
N GLU A 421 -0.67 -3.40 -2.56
CA GLU A 421 0.69 -3.12 -2.09
C GLU A 421 1.43 -4.37 -1.55
N HIS A 422 0.70 -5.41 -1.20
CA HIS A 422 1.24 -6.66 -0.65
C HIS A 422 1.14 -7.86 -1.60
N ASP A 423 0.82 -7.60 -2.85
CA ASP A 423 0.85 -8.57 -3.94
C ASP A 423 1.61 -7.96 -5.12
N GLY A 424 2.87 -8.36 -5.29
CA GLY A 424 3.76 -7.82 -6.34
C GLY A 424 3.20 -8.06 -7.75
N GLU A 425 2.54 -9.21 -7.98
CA GLU A 425 1.91 -9.51 -9.27
C GLU A 425 0.73 -8.56 -9.57
N ASN A 426 -0.08 -8.24 -8.55
CA ASN A 426 -1.16 -7.28 -8.69
C ASN A 426 -0.64 -5.86 -8.95
N ALA A 427 0.38 -5.46 -8.20
CA ALA A 427 1.00 -4.15 -8.38
C ALA A 427 1.62 -4.00 -9.78
N GLU A 428 2.31 -5.03 -10.28
CA GLU A 428 2.90 -5.04 -11.63
C GLU A 428 1.82 -4.94 -12.71
N LYS A 429 0.74 -5.71 -12.64
CA LYS A 429 -0.38 -5.63 -13.60
C LYS A 429 -1.01 -4.24 -13.67
N ILE A 430 -1.11 -3.54 -12.52
CA ILE A 430 -1.60 -2.16 -12.52
C ILE A 430 -0.57 -1.22 -13.17
N LEU A 431 0.70 -1.43 -12.90
CA LEU A 431 1.76 -0.63 -13.50
C LEU A 431 1.83 -0.85 -15.01
N ASP A 432 1.70 -2.09 -15.48
CA ASP A 432 1.63 -2.43 -16.90
C ASP A 432 0.40 -1.80 -17.57
N PHE A 433 -0.75 -1.83 -16.90
CA PHE A 433 -1.92 -1.10 -17.38
C PHE A 433 -1.60 0.38 -17.64
N PHE A 434 -0.91 1.06 -16.73
CA PHE A 434 -0.52 2.46 -16.95
C PHE A 434 0.59 2.61 -17.99
N ARG A 435 1.56 1.70 -18.07
CA ARG A 435 2.58 1.74 -19.14
C ARG A 435 1.97 1.63 -20.52
N GLU A 436 1.04 0.69 -20.71
CA GLU A 436 0.36 0.46 -21.98
C GLU A 436 -0.58 1.63 -22.36
N ASN A 437 -1.32 2.14 -21.38
CA ASN A 437 -2.34 3.17 -21.63
C ASN A 437 -1.81 4.61 -21.62
N LEU A 438 -0.56 4.84 -21.23
CA LEU A 438 0.08 6.15 -21.22
C LEU A 438 1.25 6.26 -22.21
N SER A 439 1.42 5.29 -23.12
CA SER A 439 2.42 5.33 -24.20
C SER A 439 1.77 5.60 -25.56
N GLU A 440 2.51 6.17 -26.54
CA GLU A 440 2.00 6.43 -27.88
C GLU A 440 1.69 5.18 -28.72
N ASP A 441 2.16 4.01 -28.33
CA ASP A 441 1.88 2.73 -28.98
C ASP A 441 0.41 2.26 -28.84
N TRP A 442 -0.47 3.10 -28.29
CA TRP A 442 -1.90 2.81 -28.04
C TRP A 442 -2.75 2.64 -29.34
N GLU A 443 -2.31 3.04 -30.52
CA GLU A 443 -3.17 3.03 -31.71
C GLU A 443 -3.63 1.63 -32.20
N ASP A 444 -3.14 0.53 -31.60
CA ASP A 444 -3.46 -0.85 -32.04
C ASP A 444 -4.60 -1.54 -31.29
N PHE A 445 -5.28 -0.89 -30.30
CA PHE A 445 -6.32 -1.51 -29.47
C PHE A 445 -7.74 -0.91 -29.58
N THR A 446 -8.06 -0.18 -30.66
CA THR A 446 -9.45 0.28 -30.92
C THR A 446 -10.23 -0.60 -31.88
#